data_3e5208d2da80ec8063c3c17f9e05b0d9
#
_entry.id   3e5208d2da80ec8063c3c17f9e05b0d9
#
_cell.length_a   1.000
_cell.length_b   1.000
_cell.length_c   1.000
_cell.angle_alpha   90.00
_cell.angle_beta   90.00
_cell.angle_gamma   90.00
#
_symmetry.space_group_name_H-M   'P 1'
#
loop_
_entity.id
_entity.type
_entity.pdbx_description
1 polymer ?
#
loop_
_entity_poly.entity_id
_entity_poly.type
_entity_poly.pdbx_seq_one_letter_code
_entity_poly.pdbx_strand_id
1 'polypeptide(L)' 'MTHHTRVVQISFTPKEQDLLKILDELVKYDLAPNRSAWFKNQIRMRYYDLRERVIITQSEN' A
#
# COMPACT_ATOMS: atom_id res chain seq x y z
N MET A 1 -7.55 -27.11 9.36
CA MET A 1 -7.78 -26.22 8.23
C MET A 1 -6.51 -25.45 7.89
N THR A 2 -6.15 -25.48 6.66
CA THR A 2 -4.94 -24.78 6.23
C THR A 2 -5.31 -23.46 5.60
N HIS A 3 -4.68 -22.41 6.10
CA HIS A 3 -4.80 -21.12 5.49
C HIS A 3 -3.60 -20.90 4.58
N HIS A 4 -3.87 -20.75 3.31
CA HIS A 4 -2.81 -20.43 2.37
C HIS A 4 -2.55 -18.93 2.40
N THR A 5 -1.64 -18.56 3.28
CA THR A 5 -1.23 -17.17 3.36
C THR A 5 -0.14 -16.94 2.31
N ARG A 6 -0.43 -16.09 1.35
CA ARG A 6 0.58 -15.68 0.38
C ARG A 6 1.47 -14.64 1.03
N VAL A 7 2.76 -14.92 1.03
CA VAL A 7 3.75 -13.97 1.51
C VAL A 7 4.25 -13.18 0.31
N VAL A 8 4.03 -11.89 0.34
CA VAL A 8 4.55 -10.99 -0.69
C VAL A 8 5.77 -10.29 -0.12
N GLN A 9 6.90 -10.50 -0.75
CA GLN A 9 8.14 -9.86 -0.35
C GLN A 9 8.49 -8.77 -1.34
N ILE A 10 8.81 -7.59 -0.81
CA ILE A 10 9.24 -6.47 -1.62
C ILE A 10 10.71 -6.24 -1.32
N SER A 11 11.52 -6.33 -2.38
CA SER A 11 12.97 -6.17 -2.24
C SER A 11 13.40 -4.84 -2.84
N PHE A 12 14.39 -4.24 -2.20
CA PHE A 12 15.00 -3.01 -2.70
C PHE A 12 16.45 -3.31 -3.10
N THR A 13 16.81 -2.88 -4.30
CA THR A 13 18.18 -3.01 -4.76
C THR A 13 19.09 -2.02 -4.02
N PRO A 14 20.41 -2.21 -4.06
CA PRO A 14 21.31 -1.22 -3.44
C PRO A 14 21.11 0.20 -3.96
N LYS A 15 20.66 0.35 -5.20
CA LYS A 15 20.38 1.68 -5.77
C LYS A 15 19.09 2.30 -5.24
N GLU A 16 18.26 1.51 -4.61
CA GLU A 16 16.93 1.93 -4.13
C GLU A 16 16.89 2.11 -2.61
N GLN A 17 18.05 2.26 -1.97
CA GLN A 17 18.10 2.44 -0.51
C GLN A 17 17.42 3.74 -0.06
N ASP A 18 17.40 4.75 -0.91
CA ASP A 18 16.68 5.99 -0.64
C ASP A 18 15.18 5.74 -0.53
N LEU A 19 14.63 4.85 -1.36
CA LEU A 19 13.22 4.49 -1.30
C LEU A 19 12.89 3.79 0.01
N LEU A 20 13.80 2.97 0.51
CA LEU A 20 13.59 2.30 1.79
C LEU A 20 13.55 3.30 2.93
N LYS A 21 14.42 4.31 2.90
CA LYS A 21 14.40 5.37 3.90
C LYS A 21 13.10 6.17 3.86
N ILE A 22 12.66 6.49 2.65
CA ILE A 22 11.39 7.20 2.46
C ILE A 22 10.23 6.37 2.99
N LEU A 23 10.24 5.08 2.71
CA LEU A 23 9.22 4.18 3.23
C LEU A 23 9.17 4.22 4.75
N ASP A 24 10.31 4.13 5.41
CA ASP A 24 10.36 4.15 6.86
C ASP A 24 9.87 5.48 7.44
N GLU A 25 10.14 6.58 6.76
CA GLU A 25 9.63 7.89 7.16
C GLU A 25 8.11 7.96 7.02
N LEU A 26 7.58 7.42 5.93
CA LEU A 26 6.13 7.39 5.71
C LEU A 26 5.43 6.50 6.74
N VAL A 27 6.04 5.38 7.07
CA VAL A 27 5.51 4.50 8.11
C VAL A 27 5.38 5.25 9.44
N LYS A 28 6.40 6.01 9.81
CA LYS A 28 6.37 6.82 11.01
C LYS A 28 5.35 7.95 10.93
N TYR A 29 5.33 8.63 9.80
CA TYR A 29 4.43 9.77 9.59
C TYR A 29 2.97 9.35 9.71
N ASP A 30 2.64 8.22 9.12
CA ASP A 30 1.28 7.69 9.13
C ASP A 30 0.95 6.90 10.39
N LEU A 31 1.88 6.84 11.35
CA LEU A 31 1.72 6.13 12.62
C LEU A 31 1.37 4.65 12.41
N ALA A 32 1.89 4.05 11.35
CA ALA A 32 1.68 2.64 11.09
C ALA A 32 2.57 1.80 12.02
N PRO A 33 2.06 0.67 12.52
CA PRO A 33 2.86 -0.15 13.44
C PRO A 33 4.05 -0.85 12.77
N ASN A 34 3.97 -1.07 11.46
CA ASN A 34 5.06 -1.69 10.71
C ASN A 34 4.86 -1.44 9.22
N ARG A 35 5.84 -1.87 8.42
CA ARG A 35 5.81 -1.70 6.97
C ARG A 35 4.64 -2.43 6.32
N SER A 36 4.36 -3.66 6.75
CA SER A 36 3.25 -4.44 6.21
C SER A 36 1.92 -3.74 6.41
N ALA A 37 1.67 -3.23 7.59
CA ALA A 37 0.43 -2.51 7.88
C ALA A 37 0.32 -1.26 7.01
N TRP A 38 1.42 -0.55 6.81
CA TRP A 38 1.44 0.62 5.96
C TRP A 38 1.08 0.27 4.52
N PHE A 39 1.71 -0.77 3.96
CA PHE A 39 1.41 -1.21 2.59
C PHE A 39 -0.04 -1.62 2.42
N LYS A 40 -0.56 -2.40 3.35
CA LYS A 40 -1.96 -2.84 3.27
C LYS A 40 -2.91 -1.66 3.28
N ASN A 41 -2.62 -0.66 4.09
CA ASN A 41 -3.44 0.53 4.15
C ASN A 41 -3.39 1.31 2.84
N GLN A 42 -2.21 1.45 2.23
CA GLN A 42 -2.06 2.13 0.95
C GLN A 42 -2.84 1.41 -0.16
N ILE A 43 -2.80 0.08 -0.17
CA ILE A 43 -3.55 -0.70 -1.14
C ILE A 43 -5.05 -0.44 -1.00
N ARG A 44 -5.56 -0.44 0.23
CA ARG A 44 -6.98 -0.17 0.48
C ARG A 44 -7.37 1.23 0.03
N MET A 45 -6.57 2.21 0.40
CA MET A 45 -6.84 3.61 0.05
C MET A 45 -6.86 3.81 -1.46
N ARG A 46 -5.90 3.23 -2.16
CA ARG A 46 -5.82 3.34 -3.60
C ARG A 46 -7.00 2.66 -4.28
N TYR A 47 -7.40 1.50 -3.77
CA TYR A 47 -8.53 0.76 -4.31
C TYR A 47 -9.84 1.55 -4.18
N TYR A 48 -10.09 2.11 -3.00
CA TYR A 48 -11.30 2.89 -2.77
C TYR A 48 -11.33 4.16 -3.62
N ASP A 49 -10.18 4.80 -3.77
CA ASP A 49 -10.07 5.98 -4.63
C ASP A 49 -10.46 5.64 -6.08
N LEU A 50 -9.98 4.53 -6.59
CA LEU A 50 -10.31 4.10 -7.94
C LEU A 50 -11.80 3.76 -8.09
N ARG A 51 -12.38 3.12 -7.08
CA ARG A 51 -13.81 2.80 -7.10
C ARG A 51 -14.66 4.05 -7.13
N GLU A 52 -14.33 5.03 -6.35
CA GLU A 52 -15.07 6.30 -6.34
C GLU A 52 -15.02 6.97 -7.70
N ARG A 53 -13.86 6.96 -8.34
CA ARG A 53 -13.72 7.55 -9.67
C ARG A 53 -14.56 6.82 -10.72
N VAL A 54 -14.61 5.50 -10.63
CA VAL A 54 -15.43 4.70 -11.56
C VAL A 54 -16.90 5.00 -11.34
N ILE A 55 -17.35 5.08 -10.10
CA ILE A 55 -18.74 5.40 -9.78
C ILE A 55 -19.12 6.78 -10.30
N ILE A 56 -18.27 7.77 -10.09
CA ILE A 56 -18.50 9.12 -10.57
C ILE A 56 -18.60 9.15 -12.10
N THR A 57 -17.70 8.44 -12.76
CA THR A 57 -17.72 8.38 -14.22
C THR A 57 -19.00 7.74 -14.74
N GLN A 58 -19.47 6.70 -14.08
CA GLN A 58 -20.71 6.04 -14.47
C GLN A 58 -21.93 6.92 -14.24
N SER A 59 -21.91 7.72 -13.20
CA SER A 59 -23.06 8.58 -12.89
C SER A 59 -23.17 9.76 -13.83
N GLU A 60 -22.12 10.11 -14.53
CA GLU A 60 -22.14 11.19 -15.53
C GLU A 60 -22.81 10.76 -16.84
N ASN A 61 -23.03 9.49 -17.01
CA ASN A 61 -23.69 8.96 -18.19
C ASN A 61 -25.23 9.04 -18.01
#